data_4699ca81e7befa3db18461288a8a59c2
#
_entry.id   4699ca81e7befa3db18461288a8a59c2
#
_cell.length_a   1.000
_cell.length_b   1.000
_cell.length_c   1.000
_cell.angle_alpha   90.00
_cell.angle_beta   90.00
_cell.angle_gamma   90.00
#
_symmetry.space_group_name_H-M   'P 1'
#
loop_
_entity.id
_entity.type
_entity.pdbx_description
1 polymer ?
#
loop_
_entity_poly.entity_id
_entity_poly.type
_entity_poly.pdbx_seq_one_letter_code
_entity_poly.pdbx_strand_id
1 'polypeptide(L)'
;MCGFVGYIDGGETQLMEPVLHAMADRIRHRGPDDADYYMDGEISLGFRRLSIIDLEGGRQPILNEDKSKVLMFNGEIYNYQSLREDLLKAGHVFTTKTDSEVLLHGFEEYGTDLLNKLRGMFAFIIWDKNTKTLFGARDCFGIKPFYYAKMQGTLMFGSEIKSFVEHPHFKRELNERALEGYLSFQYSPGYETFFKNVYKLPPAHYFFYKDGKMDMQRYWIPEFNAEEDKPLEYWVDEIEKTFDDSVNAHKIADVEVGSFLSSGVDSSYVACSADVDKTFTVGFDNGEKYNEISYAKELSELIPVKNYSKTITPEEFWGNFGKIQYHMDEPLADPSAVALYFVCNTASKYLKVVMSGEGADEIFGGYNIYKEPLAVPAYDKIPFPIRRFIGKVASHLPKKSGINFLIRRGKKLEDRFIGNAYMFTEEERKKLLKIKTDAPSPAEVVKPFYDRVKDKDPVTKMQFVDLNAWMVGDILLKADKMSMANSLEVRVPFLDKKIMELAERIPLKYRVNDENTKFAMRKAALRRMPEKWAGKKKLGFPVPTRVWLKEDKYYNIVKEKFTGEVAQKYFNTDMLVKLLDDHKNGKADNSRRVWTVYTFLVWYDQFFNDDILNGYAEHIDAKTA
;
A
#
# COMPACT_ATOMS: atom_id res chain seq x y z
N MET A 1 -6.27 -14.20 -4.07
CA MET A 1 -5.91 -13.69 -2.71
C MET A 1 -7.01 -13.96 -1.72
N CYS A 2 -6.66 -13.99 -0.43
CA CYS A 2 -7.55 -14.43 0.63
C CYS A 2 -7.60 -13.42 1.76
N GLY A 3 -8.25 -13.76 2.83
CA GLY A 3 -8.19 -13.05 4.10
C GLY A 3 -8.22 -14.03 5.25
N PHE A 4 -7.44 -13.78 6.26
CA PHE A 4 -7.48 -14.53 7.52
C PHE A 4 -7.70 -13.61 8.71
N VAL A 5 -8.23 -14.17 9.75
CA VAL A 5 -8.40 -13.55 11.06
C VAL A 5 -8.21 -14.61 12.14
N GLY A 6 -7.71 -14.21 13.28
CA GLY A 6 -7.58 -15.12 14.41
C GLY A 6 -7.34 -14.38 15.72
N TYR A 7 -7.47 -15.12 16.81
CA TYR A 7 -7.14 -14.63 18.14
C TYR A 7 -6.67 -15.76 19.09
N ILE A 8 -5.93 -15.34 20.11
CA ILE A 8 -5.50 -16.18 21.25
C ILE A 8 -5.97 -15.45 22.51
N ASP A 9 -6.82 -16.09 23.32
CA ASP A 9 -7.46 -15.46 24.49
C ASP A 9 -7.29 -16.21 25.84
N GLY A 10 -6.38 -17.13 25.90
CA GLY A 10 -5.99 -17.76 27.17
C GLY A 10 -7.02 -18.70 27.82
N GLY A 11 -8.00 -19.22 27.05
CA GLY A 11 -8.80 -20.37 27.48
C GLY A 11 -10.31 -20.16 27.64
N GLU A 12 -10.88 -19.04 27.26
CA GLU A 12 -12.33 -18.80 27.28
C GLU A 12 -13.03 -19.16 25.94
N THR A 13 -12.42 -19.97 25.11
CA THR A 13 -12.75 -20.20 23.70
C THR A 13 -14.08 -20.87 23.41
N GLN A 14 -14.70 -21.61 24.36
CA GLN A 14 -15.89 -22.42 24.06
C GLN A 14 -17.17 -21.64 23.67
N LEU A 15 -17.23 -20.32 23.91
CA LEU A 15 -18.37 -19.49 23.56
C LEU A 15 -18.12 -18.59 22.35
N MET A 16 -16.99 -18.73 21.66
CA MET A 16 -16.48 -17.74 20.73
C MET A 16 -16.57 -18.12 19.24
N GLU A 17 -17.14 -19.28 18.89
CA GLU A 17 -17.34 -19.68 17.48
C GLU A 17 -18.17 -18.64 16.70
N PRO A 18 -19.30 -18.11 17.22
CA PRO A 18 -20.05 -17.05 16.53
C PRO A 18 -19.23 -15.78 16.34
N VAL A 19 -18.36 -15.43 17.30
CA VAL A 19 -17.47 -14.26 17.19
C VAL A 19 -16.45 -14.47 16.07
N LEU A 20 -15.83 -15.64 15.98
CA LEU A 20 -14.90 -15.97 14.91
C LEU A 20 -15.56 -15.88 13.53
N HIS A 21 -16.79 -16.40 13.41
CA HIS A 21 -17.57 -16.29 12.18
C HIS A 21 -17.86 -14.84 11.82
N ALA A 22 -18.33 -14.01 12.77
CA ALA A 22 -18.59 -12.59 12.55
C ALA A 22 -17.30 -11.83 12.14
N MET A 23 -16.17 -12.10 12.81
CA MET A 23 -14.87 -11.54 12.43
C MET A 23 -14.47 -11.90 10.99
N ALA A 24 -14.64 -13.16 10.58
CA ALA A 24 -14.34 -13.62 9.23
C ALA A 24 -15.32 -13.04 8.20
N ASP A 25 -16.58 -12.85 8.55
CA ASP A 25 -17.59 -12.24 7.67
C ASP A 25 -17.28 -10.79 7.33
N ARG A 26 -16.72 -10.03 8.26
CA ARG A 26 -16.25 -8.64 7.98
C ARG A 26 -15.24 -8.55 6.85
N ILE A 27 -14.50 -9.63 6.58
CA ILE A 27 -13.51 -9.69 5.51
C ILE A 27 -13.92 -10.59 4.34
N ARG A 28 -15.21 -10.94 4.21
CA ARG A 28 -15.75 -11.79 3.13
C ARG A 28 -15.44 -11.26 1.73
N HIS A 29 -15.39 -9.92 1.56
CA HIS A 29 -15.03 -9.30 0.30
C HIS A 29 -13.62 -9.65 -0.19
N ARG A 30 -12.70 -10.08 0.69
CA ARG A 30 -11.37 -10.54 0.30
C ARG A 30 -11.40 -11.91 -0.35
N GLY A 31 -12.30 -12.77 0.11
CA GLY A 31 -12.40 -14.14 -0.38
C GLY A 31 -13.84 -14.66 -0.28
N PRO A 32 -14.66 -14.40 -1.32
CA PRO A 32 -16.06 -14.77 -1.31
C PRO A 32 -16.32 -16.23 -1.70
N ASP A 33 -15.30 -16.95 -2.21
CA ASP A 33 -15.50 -18.27 -2.83
C ASP A 33 -15.67 -19.38 -1.79
N ASP A 34 -14.97 -19.29 -0.62
CA ASP A 34 -15.03 -20.31 0.42
C ASP A 34 -14.68 -19.71 1.81
N ALA A 35 -15.07 -20.43 2.86
CA ALA A 35 -14.75 -20.09 4.25
C ALA A 35 -14.47 -21.37 5.04
N ASP A 36 -13.47 -21.32 5.91
CA ASP A 36 -13.18 -22.41 6.80
C ASP A 36 -12.63 -21.90 8.14
N TYR A 37 -12.71 -22.72 9.18
CA TYR A 37 -12.43 -22.33 10.56
C TYR A 37 -11.65 -23.42 11.28
N TYR A 38 -10.82 -23.01 12.24
CA TYR A 38 -10.09 -23.91 13.12
C TYR A 38 -10.10 -23.38 14.55
N MET A 39 -10.36 -24.24 15.50
CA MET A 39 -10.33 -23.94 16.93
C MET A 39 -9.75 -25.14 17.71
N ASP A 40 -8.84 -24.91 18.65
CA ASP A 40 -8.23 -25.95 19.46
C ASP A 40 -8.24 -25.65 20.97
N GLY A 41 -9.06 -24.68 21.39
CA GLY A 41 -9.20 -24.28 22.80
C GLY A 41 -8.26 -23.16 23.24
N GLU A 42 -7.22 -22.82 22.47
CA GLU A 42 -6.31 -21.71 22.75
C GLU A 42 -6.31 -20.68 21.63
N ILE A 43 -6.36 -21.14 20.39
CA ILE A 43 -6.39 -20.31 19.21
C ILE A 43 -7.68 -20.52 18.41
N SER A 44 -8.20 -19.45 17.88
CA SER A 44 -9.32 -19.45 16.94
C SER A 44 -8.88 -18.79 15.63
N LEU A 45 -9.10 -19.47 14.49
CA LEU A 45 -8.63 -19.07 13.18
C LEU A 45 -9.78 -19.14 12.17
N GLY A 46 -10.04 -18.05 11.43
CA GLY A 46 -11.04 -17.96 10.38
C GLY A 46 -10.39 -17.54 9.05
N PHE A 47 -10.82 -18.16 7.96
CA PHE A 47 -10.29 -17.96 6.63
C PHE A 47 -11.39 -17.63 5.62
N ARG A 48 -11.06 -16.71 4.69
CA ARG A 48 -11.89 -16.38 3.53
C ARG A 48 -11.06 -16.53 2.26
N ARG A 49 -11.52 -17.37 1.34
CA ARG A 49 -10.79 -17.79 0.14
C ARG A 49 -11.26 -17.08 -1.12
N LEU A 50 -10.31 -16.57 -1.89
CA LEU A 50 -10.46 -16.28 -3.32
C LEU A 50 -9.61 -17.31 -4.08
N SER A 51 -10.26 -18.23 -4.78
CA SER A 51 -9.61 -19.38 -5.43
C SER A 51 -8.90 -18.94 -6.72
N ILE A 52 -7.57 -19.11 -6.78
CA ILE A 52 -6.70 -18.72 -7.89
C ILE A 52 -5.81 -19.88 -8.32
N ILE A 53 -5.18 -20.59 -7.37
CA ILE A 53 -4.39 -21.81 -7.58
C ILE A 53 -5.08 -22.96 -6.86
N ASP A 54 -5.12 -24.15 -7.49
CA ASP A 54 -5.79 -25.36 -7.01
C ASP A 54 -7.25 -25.08 -6.62
N LEU A 55 -8.07 -24.79 -7.64
CA LEU A 55 -9.43 -24.27 -7.45
C LEU A 55 -10.32 -25.18 -6.58
N GLU A 56 -10.07 -26.49 -6.60
CA GLU A 56 -10.87 -27.50 -5.87
C GLU A 56 -10.26 -27.91 -4.53
N GLY A 57 -8.91 -28.00 -4.45
CA GLY A 57 -8.20 -28.62 -3.31
C GLY A 57 -7.59 -27.67 -2.30
N GLY A 58 -7.41 -26.40 -2.65
CA GLY A 58 -6.60 -25.42 -1.87
C GLY A 58 -7.31 -24.79 -0.68
N ARG A 59 -8.05 -25.56 0.12
CA ARG A 59 -8.70 -25.07 1.35
C ARG A 59 -7.68 -24.79 2.44
N GLN A 60 -7.97 -23.81 3.28
CA GLN A 60 -7.21 -23.48 4.47
C GLN A 60 -8.16 -23.40 5.67
N PRO A 61 -7.71 -23.75 6.89
CA PRO A 61 -6.30 -24.00 7.33
C PRO A 61 -5.68 -25.28 6.76
N ILE A 62 -4.36 -25.25 6.51
CA ILE A 62 -3.59 -26.42 6.10
C ILE A 62 -2.88 -27.01 7.33
N LEU A 63 -2.95 -28.33 7.50
CA LEU A 63 -2.27 -29.05 8.56
C LEU A 63 -1.11 -29.86 7.96
N ASN A 64 0.01 -29.96 8.72
CA ASN A 64 1.10 -30.87 8.37
C ASN A 64 0.71 -32.35 8.63
N GLU A 65 1.58 -33.29 8.31
CA GLU A 65 1.33 -34.73 8.29
C GLU A 65 0.85 -35.29 9.65
N ASP A 66 1.44 -34.82 10.76
CA ASP A 66 1.08 -35.25 12.13
C ASP A 66 0.02 -34.34 12.78
N LYS A 67 -0.47 -33.33 12.05
CA LYS A 67 -1.46 -32.34 12.47
C LYS A 67 -1.02 -31.49 13.68
N SER A 68 0.29 -31.38 13.91
CA SER A 68 0.85 -30.57 14.98
C SER A 68 0.94 -29.08 14.63
N LYS A 69 0.97 -28.75 13.34
CA LYS A 69 1.04 -27.37 12.87
C LYS A 69 -0.12 -27.01 11.96
N VAL A 70 -0.57 -25.76 12.05
CA VAL A 70 -1.71 -25.21 11.31
C VAL A 70 -1.28 -23.91 10.62
N LEU A 71 -1.43 -23.86 9.30
CA LEU A 71 -1.10 -22.71 8.47
C LEU A 71 -2.34 -21.93 8.05
N MET A 72 -2.29 -20.60 8.11
CA MET A 72 -3.13 -19.69 7.35
C MET A 72 -2.29 -18.72 6.55
N PHE A 73 -2.64 -18.51 5.29
CA PHE A 73 -1.85 -17.74 4.33
C PHE A 73 -2.74 -16.85 3.43
N ASN A 74 -2.36 -15.60 3.32
CA ASN A 74 -2.89 -14.64 2.36
C ASN A 74 -1.75 -14.15 1.47
N GLY A 75 -1.71 -14.59 0.23
CA GLY A 75 -0.64 -14.20 -0.68
C GLY A 75 -0.52 -15.12 -1.89
N GLU A 76 0.69 -15.10 -2.48
CA GLU A 76 1.10 -15.92 -3.62
C GLU A 76 2.61 -16.18 -3.53
N ILE A 77 3.04 -17.44 -3.61
CA ILE A 77 4.45 -17.85 -3.63
C ILE A 77 4.86 -18.27 -5.04
N TYR A 78 5.47 -17.36 -5.77
CA TYR A 78 5.77 -17.55 -7.19
C TYR A 78 6.78 -18.65 -7.50
N ASN A 79 7.66 -19.00 -6.56
CA ASN A 79 8.63 -20.09 -6.71
C ASN A 79 8.22 -21.38 -5.99
N TYR A 80 6.92 -21.57 -5.69
CA TYR A 80 6.44 -22.71 -4.92
C TYR A 80 6.77 -24.07 -5.57
N GLN A 81 6.76 -24.15 -6.89
CA GLN A 81 7.02 -25.42 -7.60
C GLN A 81 8.42 -25.95 -7.32
N SER A 82 9.45 -25.09 -7.40
CA SER A 82 10.83 -25.50 -7.08
C SER A 82 11.02 -25.82 -5.60
N LEU A 83 10.40 -25.05 -4.70
CA LEU A 83 10.43 -25.33 -3.27
C LEU A 83 9.74 -26.67 -2.96
N ARG A 84 8.61 -26.96 -3.61
CA ARG A 84 7.90 -28.23 -3.47
C ARG A 84 8.78 -29.42 -3.87
N GLU A 85 9.50 -29.33 -5.00
CA GLU A 85 10.39 -30.40 -5.43
C GLU A 85 11.50 -30.69 -4.40
N ASP A 86 12.07 -29.65 -3.80
CA ASP A 86 13.11 -29.81 -2.79
C ASP A 86 12.56 -30.40 -1.49
N LEU A 87 11.37 -29.98 -1.06
CA LEU A 87 10.70 -30.49 0.12
C LEU A 87 10.23 -31.96 -0.05
N LEU A 88 9.78 -32.34 -1.25
CA LEU A 88 9.48 -33.75 -1.56
C LEU A 88 10.74 -34.64 -1.47
N LYS A 89 11.91 -34.16 -1.93
CA LYS A 89 13.19 -34.86 -1.78
C LYS A 89 13.62 -34.96 -0.32
N ALA A 90 13.27 -33.98 0.51
CA ALA A 90 13.51 -34.01 1.97
C ALA A 90 12.57 -34.96 2.72
N GLY A 91 11.53 -35.49 2.06
CA GLY A 91 10.63 -36.48 2.63
C GLY A 91 9.25 -35.96 3.06
N HIS A 92 8.96 -34.70 2.85
CA HIS A 92 7.63 -34.12 3.13
C HIS A 92 6.56 -34.65 2.19
N VAL A 93 5.33 -34.79 2.71
CA VAL A 93 4.18 -35.31 1.96
C VAL A 93 3.15 -34.21 1.76
N PHE A 94 2.90 -33.85 0.52
CA PHE A 94 1.95 -32.83 0.16
C PHE A 94 0.55 -33.39 -0.11
N THR A 95 -0.46 -32.73 0.43
CA THR A 95 -1.87 -33.10 0.27
C THR A 95 -2.60 -32.23 -0.74
N THR A 96 -2.08 -31.04 -1.04
CA THR A 96 -2.65 -30.07 -2.00
C THR A 96 -1.68 -29.81 -3.16
N LYS A 97 -2.15 -29.09 -4.18
CA LYS A 97 -1.32 -28.57 -5.28
C LYS A 97 -1.08 -27.06 -5.15
N THR A 98 -1.49 -26.46 -4.03
CA THR A 98 -1.36 -25.02 -3.81
C THR A 98 0.09 -24.60 -3.55
N ASP A 99 0.32 -23.33 -3.73
CA ASP A 99 1.53 -22.64 -3.30
C ASP A 99 1.62 -22.49 -1.76
N SER A 100 0.50 -22.61 -1.06
CA SER A 100 0.40 -22.39 0.39
C SER A 100 1.14 -23.46 1.19
N GLU A 101 1.02 -24.73 0.81
CA GLU A 101 1.53 -25.88 1.59
C GLU A 101 3.07 -25.88 1.69
N VAL A 102 3.78 -25.25 0.71
CA VAL A 102 5.25 -25.11 0.80
C VAL A 102 5.70 -24.22 1.95
N LEU A 103 4.82 -23.35 2.48
CA LEU A 103 5.14 -22.53 3.65
C LEU A 103 5.20 -23.37 4.92
N LEU A 104 4.29 -24.33 5.06
CA LEU A 104 4.20 -25.20 6.22
C LEU A 104 5.39 -26.15 6.28
N HIS A 105 5.60 -26.94 5.23
CA HIS A 105 6.72 -27.88 5.15
C HIS A 105 8.08 -27.17 5.07
N GLY A 106 8.14 -26.03 4.38
CA GLY A 106 9.36 -25.22 4.33
C GLY A 106 9.73 -24.63 5.69
N PHE A 107 8.74 -24.29 6.54
CA PHE A 107 9.02 -23.86 7.91
C PHE A 107 9.53 -25.02 8.78
N GLU A 108 9.04 -26.22 8.58
CA GLU A 108 9.53 -27.41 9.27
C GLU A 108 10.98 -27.73 8.90
N GLU A 109 11.33 -27.62 7.61
CA GLU A 109 12.66 -27.96 7.11
C GLU A 109 13.69 -26.86 7.37
N TYR A 110 13.31 -25.57 7.16
CA TYR A 110 14.27 -24.45 7.15
C TYR A 110 14.06 -23.45 8.31
N GLY A 111 13.03 -23.61 9.12
CA GLY A 111 12.68 -22.63 10.15
C GLY A 111 12.47 -21.23 9.54
N THR A 112 13.03 -20.20 10.18
CA THR A 112 12.95 -18.81 9.69
C THR A 112 13.72 -18.53 8.41
N ASP A 113 14.71 -19.38 8.05
CA ASP A 113 15.48 -19.23 6.80
C ASP A 113 14.62 -19.48 5.56
N LEU A 114 13.47 -20.13 5.70
CA LEU A 114 12.45 -20.19 4.66
C LEU A 114 12.17 -18.81 4.06
N LEU A 115 12.02 -17.76 4.89
CA LEU A 115 11.65 -16.41 4.43
C LEU A 115 12.64 -15.83 3.40
N ASN A 116 13.91 -16.21 3.46
CA ASN A 116 14.93 -15.81 2.49
C ASN A 116 14.81 -16.58 1.16
N LYS A 117 14.23 -17.78 1.19
CA LYS A 117 14.01 -18.61 0.00
C LYS A 117 12.74 -18.26 -0.76
N LEU A 118 11.77 -17.58 -0.11
CA LEU A 118 10.50 -17.21 -0.70
C LEU A 118 10.66 -16.10 -1.74
N ARG A 119 10.00 -16.28 -2.89
CA ARG A 119 9.73 -15.26 -3.89
C ARG A 119 8.21 -15.13 -4.01
N GLY A 120 7.65 -14.03 -3.52
CA GLY A 120 6.19 -13.87 -3.47
C GLY A 120 5.75 -12.65 -2.69
N MET A 121 4.46 -12.51 -2.59
CA MET A 121 3.76 -11.53 -1.76
C MET A 121 2.95 -12.28 -0.72
N PHE A 122 3.15 -12.00 0.58
CA PHE A 122 2.56 -12.82 1.61
C PHE A 122 2.36 -12.16 2.97
N ALA A 123 1.33 -12.63 3.63
CA ALA A 123 1.15 -12.55 5.08
C ALA A 123 0.62 -13.92 5.55
N PHE A 124 1.28 -14.55 6.50
CA PHE A 124 0.86 -15.86 6.98
C PHE A 124 1.15 -16.07 8.47
N ILE A 125 0.47 -17.05 9.03
CA ILE A 125 0.74 -17.54 10.38
C ILE A 125 0.88 -19.07 10.35
N ILE A 126 1.69 -19.58 11.28
CA ILE A 126 1.78 -21.01 11.61
C ILE A 126 1.59 -21.16 13.12
N TRP A 127 0.57 -21.92 13.52
CA TRP A 127 0.34 -22.30 14.91
C TRP A 127 0.94 -23.67 15.19
N ASP A 128 1.85 -23.75 16.14
CA ASP A 128 2.41 -25.02 16.63
C ASP A 128 1.70 -25.42 17.93
N LYS A 129 0.89 -26.46 17.85
CA LYS A 129 0.09 -27.00 19.00
C LYS A 129 0.95 -27.53 20.11
N ASN A 130 2.08 -28.18 19.77
CA ASN A 130 2.94 -28.85 20.74
C ASN A 130 3.66 -27.82 21.62
N THR A 131 4.12 -26.76 21.03
CA THR A 131 4.88 -25.68 21.70
C THR A 131 4.01 -24.51 22.12
N LYS A 132 2.75 -24.45 21.67
CA LYS A 132 1.80 -23.34 21.85
C LYS A 132 2.40 -22.00 21.39
N THR A 133 3.02 -22.03 20.23
CA THR A 133 3.71 -20.89 19.64
C THR A 133 3.06 -20.49 18.33
N LEU A 134 2.73 -19.21 18.20
CA LEU A 134 2.32 -18.63 16.95
C LEU A 134 3.52 -17.98 16.26
N PHE A 135 3.84 -18.45 15.06
CA PHE A 135 4.75 -17.78 14.14
C PHE A 135 3.95 -16.97 13.15
N GLY A 136 4.36 -15.74 12.84
CA GLY A 136 3.75 -14.92 11.82
C GLY A 136 4.79 -14.17 11.00
N ALA A 137 4.55 -14.01 9.68
CA ALA A 137 5.48 -13.33 8.79
C ALA A 137 4.76 -12.49 7.72
N ARG A 138 5.45 -11.44 7.24
CA ARG A 138 5.01 -10.53 6.18
C ARG A 138 6.10 -10.37 5.13
N ASP A 139 5.72 -10.25 3.85
CA ASP A 139 6.64 -10.13 2.72
C ASP A 139 7.59 -8.93 2.78
N CYS A 140 8.63 -8.98 1.93
CA CYS A 140 9.75 -8.02 1.91
C CYS A 140 9.30 -6.57 1.77
N PHE A 141 8.25 -6.30 0.99
CA PHE A 141 7.76 -4.95 0.69
C PHE A 141 6.51 -4.58 1.49
N GLY A 142 5.87 -5.55 2.18
CA GLY A 142 4.60 -5.35 2.86
C GLY A 142 3.43 -5.23 1.90
N ILE A 143 3.47 -5.96 0.77
CA ILE A 143 2.40 -6.01 -0.23
C ILE A 143 1.11 -6.51 0.41
N LYS A 144 1.21 -7.60 1.20
CA LYS A 144 0.06 -8.13 1.92
C LYS A 144 -0.06 -7.53 3.31
N PRO A 145 -1.27 -7.11 3.71
CA PRO A 145 -1.50 -6.54 5.04
C PRO A 145 -1.43 -7.62 6.13
N PHE A 146 -0.88 -7.24 7.28
CA PHE A 146 -0.94 -7.98 8.52
C PHE A 146 -1.13 -6.99 9.68
N TYR A 147 -2.25 -7.10 10.39
CA TYR A 147 -2.55 -6.30 11.58
C TYR A 147 -2.61 -7.19 12.81
N TYR A 148 -2.27 -6.62 13.97
CA TYR A 148 -2.46 -7.29 15.25
C TYR A 148 -2.85 -6.28 16.33
N ALA A 149 -3.59 -6.76 17.33
CA ALA A 149 -4.00 -5.99 18.49
C ALA A 149 -3.80 -6.81 19.76
N LYS A 150 -3.37 -6.15 20.83
CA LYS A 150 -3.28 -6.77 22.15
C LYS A 150 -4.15 -6.00 23.13
N MET A 151 -5.30 -6.59 23.49
CA MET A 151 -6.30 -5.93 24.34
C MET A 151 -6.88 -6.95 25.33
N GLN A 152 -6.98 -6.57 26.61
CA GLN A 152 -7.60 -7.38 27.67
C GLN A 152 -7.06 -8.83 27.77
N GLY A 153 -5.76 -9.03 27.52
CA GLY A 153 -5.12 -10.35 27.54
C GLY A 153 -5.21 -11.13 26.21
N THR A 154 -6.06 -10.72 25.28
CA THR A 154 -6.22 -11.34 23.96
C THR A 154 -5.24 -10.74 22.94
N LEU A 155 -4.60 -11.61 22.16
CA LEU A 155 -3.94 -11.26 20.92
C LEU A 155 -4.92 -11.50 19.76
N MET A 156 -5.33 -10.46 19.05
CA MET A 156 -6.06 -10.55 17.79
C MET A 156 -5.12 -10.28 16.63
N PHE A 157 -5.30 -10.95 15.49
CA PHE A 157 -4.48 -10.73 14.30
C PHE A 157 -5.28 -11.03 13.02
N GLY A 158 -4.88 -10.44 11.90
CA GLY A 158 -5.59 -10.66 10.64
C GLY A 158 -5.20 -9.72 9.52
N SER A 159 -5.87 -9.89 8.38
CA SER A 159 -5.65 -9.13 7.15
C SER A 159 -6.26 -7.72 7.20
N GLU A 160 -7.29 -7.48 8.00
CA GLU A 160 -7.99 -6.19 8.09
C GLU A 160 -8.48 -5.89 9.50
N ILE A 161 -8.34 -4.60 9.92
CA ILE A 161 -8.69 -4.16 11.28
C ILE A 161 -10.20 -4.29 11.55
N LYS A 162 -11.05 -4.05 10.53
CA LYS A 162 -12.51 -4.13 10.68
C LYS A 162 -12.99 -5.49 11.19
N SER A 163 -12.22 -6.57 10.99
CA SER A 163 -12.57 -7.88 11.53
C SER A 163 -12.50 -7.93 13.06
N PHE A 164 -11.64 -7.13 13.68
CA PHE A 164 -11.46 -7.11 15.13
C PHE A 164 -12.65 -6.50 15.88
N VAL A 165 -13.45 -5.66 15.21
CA VAL A 165 -14.58 -4.96 15.86
C VAL A 165 -15.66 -5.91 16.38
N GLU A 166 -15.70 -7.14 15.86
CA GLU A 166 -16.64 -8.19 16.32
C GLU A 166 -16.17 -8.89 17.61
N HIS A 167 -14.90 -8.75 17.97
CA HIS A 167 -14.37 -9.37 19.16
C HIS A 167 -14.73 -8.57 20.41
N PRO A 168 -15.34 -9.15 21.48
CA PRO A 168 -15.81 -8.41 22.66
C PRO A 168 -14.68 -7.70 23.43
N HIS A 169 -13.44 -8.15 23.33
CA HIS A 169 -12.29 -7.49 23.94
C HIS A 169 -11.76 -6.32 23.10
N PHE A 170 -12.21 -6.15 21.87
CA PHE A 170 -11.78 -5.03 21.04
C PHE A 170 -12.42 -3.72 21.50
N LYS A 171 -11.58 -2.70 21.76
CA LYS A 171 -12.03 -1.35 22.10
C LYS A 171 -11.76 -0.40 20.95
N ARG A 172 -12.81 0.17 20.38
CA ARG A 172 -12.73 1.22 19.36
C ARG A 172 -12.36 2.56 20.01
N GLU A 173 -11.07 2.78 20.20
CA GLU A 173 -10.53 4.04 20.68
C GLU A 173 -9.65 4.68 19.60
N LEU A 174 -9.86 5.97 19.31
CA LEU A 174 -9.02 6.70 18.36
C LEU A 174 -7.60 6.86 18.91
N ASN A 175 -6.61 6.53 18.10
CA ASN A 175 -5.22 6.87 18.36
C ASN A 175 -4.93 8.30 17.88
N GLU A 176 -5.01 9.26 18.78
CA GLU A 176 -4.80 10.68 18.49
C GLU A 176 -3.37 10.99 17.99
N ARG A 177 -2.37 10.17 18.36
CA ARG A 177 -1.00 10.28 17.83
C ARG A 177 -0.96 10.01 16.32
N ALA A 178 -1.71 9.00 15.87
CA ALA A 178 -1.82 8.67 14.45
C ALA A 178 -2.49 9.80 13.66
N LEU A 179 -3.52 10.45 14.22
CA LEU A 179 -4.16 11.62 13.60
C LEU A 179 -3.16 12.78 13.41
N GLU A 180 -2.32 13.06 14.40
CA GLU A 180 -1.32 14.11 14.28
C GLU A 180 -0.29 13.78 13.18
N GLY A 181 0.22 12.55 13.11
CA GLY A 181 1.12 12.08 12.04
C GLY A 181 0.48 12.15 10.65
N TYR A 182 -0.75 11.64 10.55
CA TYR A 182 -1.53 11.61 9.31
C TYR A 182 -1.66 12.98 8.62
N LEU A 183 -1.84 14.06 9.36
CA LEU A 183 -1.93 15.40 8.78
C LEU A 183 -0.67 15.80 7.99
N SER A 184 0.49 15.23 8.32
CA SER A 184 1.70 15.47 7.53
C SER A 184 1.86 14.47 6.38
N PHE A 185 1.53 13.19 6.58
CA PHE A 185 1.83 12.09 5.65
C PHE A 185 0.66 11.69 4.75
N GLN A 186 -0.59 12.08 5.03
CA GLN A 186 -1.83 11.64 4.38
C GLN A 186 -2.21 10.16 4.65
N TYR A 187 -1.43 9.44 5.42
CA TYR A 187 -1.66 8.08 5.92
C TYR A 187 -1.09 7.96 7.34
N SER A 188 -1.41 6.91 8.08
CA SER A 188 -0.80 6.63 9.38
C SER A 188 0.67 6.23 9.18
N PRO A 189 1.64 7.09 9.55
CA PRO A 189 3.05 6.77 9.40
C PRO A 189 3.50 5.75 10.46
N GLY A 190 4.47 4.90 10.09
CA GLY A 190 4.98 3.86 10.98
C GLY A 190 4.02 2.69 11.18
N TYR A 191 4.06 2.07 12.35
CA TYR A 191 3.39 0.80 12.60
C TYR A 191 2.16 0.93 13.51
N GLU A 192 1.95 2.07 14.15
CA GLU A 192 0.71 2.38 14.86
C GLU A 192 -0.42 2.63 13.84
N THR A 193 -1.63 2.23 14.20
CA THR A 193 -2.83 2.51 13.41
C THR A 193 -3.66 3.63 14.03
N PHE A 194 -4.75 3.99 13.37
CA PHE A 194 -5.75 4.91 13.92
C PHE A 194 -6.57 4.33 15.09
N PHE A 195 -6.45 3.04 15.34
CA PHE A 195 -7.02 2.40 16.52
C PHE A 195 -5.93 2.19 17.58
N LYS A 196 -6.18 2.65 18.79
CA LYS A 196 -5.28 2.49 19.91
C LYS A 196 -5.02 1.01 20.20
N ASN A 197 -3.75 0.65 20.44
CA ASN A 197 -3.30 -0.74 20.66
C ASN A 197 -3.50 -1.69 19.45
N VAL A 198 -3.70 -1.15 18.26
CA VAL A 198 -3.68 -1.90 16.99
C VAL A 198 -2.46 -1.50 16.18
N TYR A 199 -1.72 -2.49 15.70
CA TYR A 199 -0.43 -2.31 15.03
C TYR A 199 -0.39 -3.04 13.69
N LYS A 200 0.46 -2.56 12.79
CA LYS A 200 0.86 -3.21 11.54
C LYS A 200 2.11 -4.05 11.79
N LEU A 201 2.15 -5.29 11.33
CA LEU A 201 3.43 -6.00 11.21
C LEU A 201 4.27 -5.31 10.12
N PRO A 202 5.51 -4.86 10.44
CA PRO A 202 6.33 -4.18 9.46
C PRO A 202 6.68 -5.06 8.24
N PRO A 203 6.96 -4.46 7.05
CA PRO A 203 7.52 -5.20 5.92
C PRO A 203 8.79 -5.96 6.27
N ALA A 204 8.97 -7.14 5.70
CA ALA A 204 10.14 -8.00 5.93
C ALA A 204 10.36 -8.37 7.41
N HIS A 205 9.28 -8.50 8.19
CA HIS A 205 9.37 -8.96 9.57
C HIS A 205 8.62 -10.26 9.76
N TYR A 206 9.10 -11.02 10.75
CA TYR A 206 8.40 -12.14 11.36
C TYR A 206 8.35 -11.96 12.88
N PHE A 207 7.47 -12.69 13.53
CA PHE A 207 7.39 -12.75 14.98
C PHE A 207 7.13 -14.17 15.48
N PHE A 208 7.57 -14.43 16.70
CA PHE A 208 7.08 -15.54 17.53
C PHE A 208 6.25 -14.95 18.66
N TYR A 209 5.08 -15.52 18.90
CA TYR A 209 4.25 -15.18 20.06
C TYR A 209 4.03 -16.43 20.90
N LYS A 210 4.42 -16.35 22.17
CA LYS A 210 4.28 -17.39 23.17
C LYS A 210 4.14 -16.79 24.56
N ASP A 211 3.31 -17.35 25.42
CA ASP A 211 3.13 -16.94 26.82
C ASP A 211 2.91 -15.41 26.97
N GLY A 212 2.09 -14.82 26.09
CA GLY A 212 1.78 -13.39 26.11
C GLY A 212 2.89 -12.46 25.61
N LYS A 213 4.05 -12.99 25.16
CA LYS A 213 5.19 -12.23 24.67
C LYS A 213 5.35 -12.40 23.17
N MET A 214 5.60 -11.27 22.49
CA MET A 214 5.90 -11.22 21.05
C MET A 214 7.37 -10.86 20.86
N ASP A 215 8.12 -11.73 20.21
CA ASP A 215 9.48 -11.46 19.74
C ASP A 215 9.43 -11.23 18.21
N MET A 216 9.85 -10.05 17.77
CA MET A 216 9.74 -9.61 16.37
C MET A 216 11.11 -9.32 15.79
N GLN A 217 11.39 -9.84 14.59
CA GLN A 217 12.69 -9.69 13.93
C GLN A 217 12.49 -9.33 12.45
N ARG A 218 13.42 -8.55 11.92
CA ARG A 218 13.51 -8.22 10.50
C ARG A 218 14.41 -9.22 9.78
N TYR A 219 13.94 -9.82 8.67
CA TYR A 219 14.70 -10.81 7.92
C TYR A 219 15.32 -10.29 6.62
N TRP A 220 14.85 -9.15 6.09
CA TRP A 220 15.34 -8.58 4.84
C TRP A 220 15.30 -7.05 4.85
N ILE A 221 16.22 -6.42 4.10
CA ILE A 221 16.23 -4.98 3.84
C ILE A 221 16.99 -4.70 2.55
N PRO A 222 16.56 -3.74 1.69
CA PRO A 222 17.28 -3.36 0.49
C PRO A 222 18.61 -2.64 0.82
N GLU A 223 19.65 -2.91 0.01
CA GLU A 223 20.99 -2.33 0.17
C GLU A 223 21.50 -1.74 -1.14
N PHE A 224 21.49 -0.42 -1.30
CA PHE A 224 21.95 0.26 -2.50
C PHE A 224 23.48 0.26 -2.61
N ASN A 225 24.03 -0.56 -3.51
CA ASN A 225 25.45 -0.70 -3.78
C ASN A 225 25.71 -0.62 -5.30
N ALA A 226 25.75 0.61 -5.83
CA ALA A 226 25.86 0.86 -7.27
C ALA A 226 27.18 0.34 -7.88
N GLU A 227 27.10 -0.31 -9.03
CA GLU A 227 28.22 -0.77 -9.84
C GLU A 227 28.50 0.23 -10.97
N GLU A 228 29.43 1.17 -10.73
CA GLU A 228 29.69 2.31 -11.62
C GLU A 228 30.44 1.96 -12.92
N ASP A 229 31.05 0.78 -13.01
CA ASP A 229 31.86 0.32 -14.13
C ASP A 229 31.07 -0.23 -15.31
N LYS A 230 29.76 -0.51 -15.13
CA LYS A 230 28.89 -1.06 -16.18
C LYS A 230 28.29 0.04 -17.06
N PRO A 231 28.23 -0.15 -18.40
CA PRO A 231 27.60 0.80 -19.31
C PRO A 231 26.07 0.76 -19.21
N LEU A 232 25.39 1.79 -19.76
CA LEU A 232 23.93 1.87 -19.77
C LEU A 232 23.28 0.65 -20.42
N GLU A 233 23.80 0.19 -21.54
CA GLU A 233 23.21 -0.92 -22.30
C GLU A 233 23.18 -2.22 -21.50
N TYR A 234 24.22 -2.48 -20.70
CA TYR A 234 24.22 -3.60 -19.76
C TYR A 234 23.01 -3.55 -18.81
N TRP A 235 22.73 -2.37 -18.25
CA TRP A 235 21.59 -2.21 -17.33
C TRP A 235 20.25 -2.34 -18.05
N VAL A 236 20.15 -1.86 -19.28
CA VAL A 236 18.95 -2.00 -20.12
C VAL A 236 18.65 -3.48 -20.38
N ASP A 237 19.67 -4.27 -20.74
CA ASP A 237 19.54 -5.72 -20.98
C ASP A 237 19.14 -6.47 -19.70
N GLU A 238 19.81 -6.17 -18.57
CA GLU A 238 19.49 -6.80 -17.29
C GLU A 238 18.10 -6.44 -16.78
N ILE A 239 17.64 -5.19 -16.98
CA ILE A 239 16.28 -4.77 -16.63
C ILE A 239 15.27 -5.55 -17.47
N GLU A 240 15.44 -5.62 -18.79
CA GLU A 240 14.51 -6.34 -19.67
C GLU A 240 14.43 -7.82 -19.27
N LYS A 241 15.57 -8.49 -19.13
CA LYS A 241 15.65 -9.91 -18.75
C LYS A 241 15.01 -10.20 -17.38
N THR A 242 15.36 -9.39 -16.37
CA THR A 242 14.86 -9.61 -15.00
C THR A 242 13.37 -9.27 -14.90
N PHE A 243 12.90 -8.28 -15.66
CA PHE A 243 11.49 -7.90 -15.70
C PHE A 243 10.64 -8.98 -16.39
N ASP A 244 11.11 -9.55 -17.50
CA ASP A 244 10.44 -10.69 -18.16
C ASP A 244 10.35 -11.91 -17.22
N ASP A 245 11.43 -12.23 -16.49
CA ASP A 245 11.41 -13.29 -15.47
C ASP A 245 10.39 -12.99 -14.35
N SER A 246 10.32 -11.73 -13.91
CA SER A 246 9.35 -11.32 -12.91
C SER A 246 7.91 -11.41 -13.44
N VAL A 247 7.62 -10.87 -14.61
CA VAL A 247 6.29 -10.92 -15.22
C VAL A 247 5.83 -12.36 -15.38
N ASN A 248 6.71 -13.25 -15.88
CA ASN A 248 6.41 -14.67 -16.04
C ASN A 248 6.09 -15.36 -14.71
N ALA A 249 6.85 -15.04 -13.65
CA ALA A 249 6.57 -15.56 -12.31
C ALA A 249 5.19 -15.08 -11.79
N HIS A 250 4.82 -13.83 -12.06
CA HIS A 250 3.53 -13.25 -11.65
C HIS A 250 2.35 -13.72 -12.52
N LYS A 251 2.57 -14.47 -13.60
CA LYS A 251 1.49 -15.07 -14.41
C LYS A 251 0.98 -16.41 -13.85
N ILE A 252 1.67 -17.03 -12.90
CA ILE A 252 1.31 -18.36 -12.37
C ILE A 252 -0.08 -18.29 -11.70
N ALA A 253 -1.07 -18.90 -12.33
CA ALA A 253 -2.47 -18.98 -11.88
C ALA A 253 -3.21 -20.05 -12.65
N ASP A 254 -4.26 -20.65 -12.06
CA ASP A 254 -5.22 -21.53 -12.73
C ASP A 254 -6.42 -20.77 -13.32
N VAL A 255 -6.37 -19.43 -13.23
CA VAL A 255 -7.37 -18.49 -13.78
C VAL A 255 -6.70 -17.51 -14.73
N GLU A 256 -7.50 -16.88 -15.60
CA GLU A 256 -7.00 -15.85 -16.52
C GLU A 256 -6.45 -14.63 -15.76
N VAL A 257 -5.30 -14.11 -16.22
CA VAL A 257 -4.63 -12.93 -15.68
C VAL A 257 -4.73 -11.77 -16.67
N GLY A 258 -5.15 -10.59 -16.19
CA GLY A 258 -5.17 -9.36 -16.99
C GLY A 258 -4.15 -8.34 -16.51
N SER A 259 -4.25 -7.09 -16.99
CA SER A 259 -3.39 -5.99 -16.55
C SER A 259 -4.17 -4.68 -16.42
N PHE A 260 -3.83 -3.86 -15.45
CA PHE A 260 -4.20 -2.45 -15.49
C PHE A 260 -3.38 -1.74 -16.57
N LEU A 261 -4.02 -0.81 -17.25
CA LEU A 261 -3.39 0.00 -18.27
C LEU A 261 -3.77 1.46 -18.08
N SER A 262 -2.78 2.30 -17.86
CA SER A 262 -2.91 3.74 -17.83
C SER A 262 -2.11 4.37 -18.98
N SER A 263 -2.00 5.68 -18.98
CA SER A 263 -1.12 6.37 -19.92
C SER A 263 0.36 6.35 -19.50
N GLY A 264 0.68 5.81 -18.32
CA GLY A 264 2.02 5.82 -17.73
C GLY A 264 2.93 4.71 -18.25
N VAL A 265 4.24 4.96 -18.26
CA VAL A 265 5.24 3.98 -18.71
C VAL A 265 5.17 2.66 -17.93
N ASP A 266 4.90 2.70 -16.63
CA ASP A 266 4.94 1.53 -15.75
C ASP A 266 3.88 0.49 -16.10
N SER A 267 2.61 0.90 -16.10
CA SER A 267 1.48 0.03 -16.47
C SER A 267 1.55 -0.40 -17.94
N SER A 268 2.04 0.47 -18.83
CA SER A 268 2.23 0.13 -20.24
C SER A 268 3.32 -0.91 -20.42
N TYR A 269 4.44 -0.81 -19.67
CA TYR A 269 5.51 -1.81 -19.74
C TYR A 269 5.05 -3.17 -19.20
N VAL A 270 4.29 -3.20 -18.10
CA VAL A 270 3.66 -4.43 -17.61
C VAL A 270 2.74 -5.02 -18.67
N ALA A 271 1.81 -4.23 -19.23
CA ALA A 271 0.84 -4.73 -20.22
C ALA A 271 1.50 -5.27 -21.49
N CYS A 272 2.56 -4.59 -21.98
CA CYS A 272 3.31 -5.02 -23.17
C CYS A 272 4.19 -6.27 -22.92
N SER A 273 4.63 -6.50 -21.67
CA SER A 273 5.48 -7.66 -21.33
C SER A 273 4.66 -8.86 -20.84
N ALA A 274 3.43 -8.64 -20.35
CA ALA A 274 2.65 -9.69 -19.72
C ALA A 274 1.92 -10.61 -20.71
N ASP A 275 1.76 -10.19 -21.97
CA ASP A 275 1.05 -10.96 -23.01
C ASP A 275 -0.33 -11.44 -22.49
N VAL A 276 -1.17 -10.46 -22.14
CA VAL A 276 -2.52 -10.66 -21.57
C VAL A 276 -3.60 -10.30 -22.58
N ASP A 277 -4.76 -10.96 -22.51
CA ASP A 277 -5.87 -10.70 -23.44
C ASP A 277 -6.69 -9.46 -23.06
N LYS A 278 -6.67 -9.08 -21.77
CA LYS A 278 -7.53 -8.02 -21.23
C LYS A 278 -6.76 -6.98 -20.43
N THR A 279 -7.07 -5.72 -20.70
CA THR A 279 -6.57 -4.58 -19.91
C THR A 279 -7.73 -3.73 -19.40
N PHE A 280 -7.49 -3.00 -18.29
CA PHE A 280 -8.51 -2.21 -17.62
C PHE A 280 -8.01 -0.80 -17.34
N THR A 281 -8.87 0.18 -17.60
CA THR A 281 -8.53 1.62 -17.48
C THR A 281 -9.70 2.39 -16.90
N VAL A 282 -9.42 3.44 -16.12
CA VAL A 282 -10.42 4.41 -15.71
C VAL A 282 -9.95 5.83 -16.02
N GLY A 283 -10.89 6.76 -16.12
CA GLY A 283 -10.64 8.18 -16.31
C GLY A 283 -11.81 8.99 -15.75
N PHE A 284 -11.65 10.33 -15.72
CA PHE A 284 -12.69 11.26 -15.29
C PHE A 284 -13.15 12.12 -16.45
N ASP A 285 -14.42 12.48 -16.46
CA ASP A 285 -15.01 13.39 -17.45
C ASP A 285 -14.80 14.86 -17.06
N ASN A 286 -13.52 15.26 -16.94
CA ASN A 286 -13.12 16.62 -16.57
C ASN A 286 -12.06 17.18 -17.55
N GLY A 287 -12.14 16.76 -18.83
CA GLY A 287 -11.21 17.14 -19.89
C GLY A 287 -9.98 16.22 -19.97
N GLU A 288 -9.19 16.36 -21.02
CA GLU A 288 -8.08 15.47 -21.40
C GLU A 288 -7.06 15.24 -20.27
N LYS A 289 -6.82 16.25 -19.45
CA LYS A 289 -5.87 16.16 -18.32
C LYS A 289 -6.24 15.09 -17.30
N TYR A 290 -7.52 14.76 -17.17
CA TYR A 290 -8.06 13.82 -16.20
C TYR A 290 -8.55 12.54 -16.86
N ASN A 291 -8.33 12.37 -18.17
CA ASN A 291 -8.80 11.21 -18.92
C ASN A 291 -7.63 10.48 -19.57
N GLU A 292 -7.26 9.33 -19.02
CA GLU A 292 -6.20 8.47 -19.56
C GLU A 292 -6.73 7.40 -20.53
N ILE A 293 -8.06 7.32 -20.72
CA ILE A 293 -8.72 6.27 -21.51
C ILE A 293 -8.28 6.32 -22.98
N SER A 294 -8.15 7.51 -23.57
CA SER A 294 -7.73 7.66 -24.97
C SER A 294 -6.34 7.07 -25.23
N TYR A 295 -5.38 7.35 -24.32
CA TYR A 295 -4.03 6.79 -24.41
C TYR A 295 -3.99 5.28 -24.25
N ALA A 296 -4.77 4.73 -23.30
CA ALA A 296 -4.84 3.30 -23.08
C ALA A 296 -5.48 2.57 -24.27
N LYS A 297 -6.53 3.14 -24.85
CA LYS A 297 -7.17 2.58 -26.07
C LYS A 297 -6.20 2.57 -27.23
N GLU A 298 -5.51 3.68 -27.49
CA GLU A 298 -4.53 3.76 -28.58
C GLU A 298 -3.40 2.73 -28.42
N LEU A 299 -2.89 2.52 -27.19
CA LEU A 299 -1.89 1.48 -26.96
C LEU A 299 -2.49 0.08 -27.19
N SER A 300 -3.71 -0.16 -26.74
CA SER A 300 -4.37 -1.46 -26.91
C SER A 300 -4.73 -1.79 -28.36
N GLU A 301 -4.74 -0.81 -29.26
CA GLU A 301 -4.85 -1.03 -30.70
C GLU A 301 -3.51 -1.42 -31.35
N LEU A 302 -2.38 -1.05 -30.72
CA LEU A 302 -1.04 -1.38 -31.20
C LEU A 302 -0.54 -2.75 -30.69
N ILE A 303 -1.04 -3.17 -29.55
CA ILE A 303 -0.81 -4.52 -28.99
C ILE A 303 -2.13 -5.29 -29.02
N PRO A 304 -2.15 -6.61 -29.31
CA PRO A 304 -3.38 -7.37 -29.53
C PRO A 304 -4.13 -7.65 -28.22
N VAL A 305 -4.57 -6.60 -27.50
CA VAL A 305 -5.27 -6.71 -26.21
C VAL A 305 -6.61 -5.98 -26.25
N LYS A 306 -7.61 -6.51 -25.55
CA LYS A 306 -8.90 -5.85 -25.38
C LYS A 306 -8.89 -4.93 -24.16
N ASN A 307 -9.10 -3.62 -24.35
CA ASN A 307 -9.20 -2.66 -23.25
C ASN A 307 -10.66 -2.45 -22.82
N TYR A 308 -10.89 -2.59 -21.51
CA TYR A 308 -12.15 -2.25 -20.85
C TYR A 308 -11.95 -0.97 -20.04
N SER A 309 -12.74 0.05 -20.35
CA SER A 309 -12.60 1.35 -19.72
C SER A 309 -13.89 1.83 -19.06
N LYS A 310 -13.76 2.62 -17.97
CA LYS A 310 -14.86 3.29 -17.28
C LYS A 310 -14.52 4.76 -17.03
N THR A 311 -15.46 5.64 -17.36
CA THR A 311 -15.43 7.05 -16.93
C THR A 311 -16.14 7.17 -15.60
N ILE A 312 -15.48 7.78 -14.61
CA ILE A 312 -15.99 8.00 -13.25
C ILE A 312 -16.65 9.36 -13.21
N THR A 313 -17.91 9.42 -12.82
CA THR A 313 -18.62 10.69 -12.61
C THR A 313 -18.32 11.28 -11.23
N PRO A 314 -18.50 12.59 -11.02
CA PRO A 314 -18.38 13.20 -9.71
C PRO A 314 -19.34 12.57 -8.68
N GLU A 315 -20.57 12.24 -9.08
CA GLU A 315 -21.56 11.59 -8.22
C GLU A 315 -21.10 10.20 -7.76
N GLU A 316 -20.55 9.39 -8.65
CA GLU A 316 -19.98 8.09 -8.31
C GLU A 316 -18.79 8.23 -7.35
N PHE A 317 -17.92 9.20 -7.60
CA PHE A 317 -16.75 9.47 -6.77
C PHE A 317 -17.16 9.81 -5.33
N TRP A 318 -18.00 10.83 -5.15
CA TRP A 318 -18.43 11.30 -3.84
C TRP A 318 -19.35 10.32 -3.13
N GLY A 319 -20.26 9.68 -3.88
CA GLY A 319 -21.24 8.73 -3.33
C GLY A 319 -20.61 7.42 -2.81
N ASN A 320 -19.46 7.00 -3.36
CA ASN A 320 -18.76 5.80 -2.89
C ASN A 320 -17.66 6.09 -1.87
N PHE A 321 -17.37 7.37 -1.58
CA PHE A 321 -16.20 7.71 -0.77
C PHE A 321 -16.26 7.16 0.66
N GLY A 322 -17.41 7.17 1.31
CA GLY A 322 -17.61 6.55 2.63
C GLY A 322 -17.28 5.06 2.61
N LYS A 323 -17.89 4.30 1.69
CA LYS A 323 -17.62 2.87 1.50
C LYS A 323 -16.12 2.58 1.24
N ILE A 324 -15.46 3.41 0.43
CA ILE A 324 -14.03 3.28 0.16
C ILE A 324 -13.22 3.48 1.44
N GLN A 325 -13.55 4.48 2.27
CA GLN A 325 -12.87 4.70 3.56
C GLN A 325 -13.15 3.57 4.56
N TYR A 326 -14.31 2.92 4.53
CA TYR A 326 -14.56 1.70 5.30
C TYR A 326 -13.60 0.56 4.89
N HIS A 327 -13.45 0.32 3.59
CA HIS A 327 -12.54 -0.73 3.11
C HIS A 327 -11.07 -0.42 3.38
N MET A 328 -10.68 0.84 3.51
CA MET A 328 -9.30 1.23 3.82
C MET A 328 -8.86 0.86 5.24
N ASP A 329 -9.77 0.62 6.20
CA ASP A 329 -9.52 0.45 7.64
C ASP A 329 -8.97 1.71 8.34
N GLU A 330 -8.09 2.44 7.70
CA GLU A 330 -7.46 3.67 8.18
C GLU A 330 -7.69 4.80 7.16
N PRO A 331 -7.76 6.07 7.58
CA PRO A 331 -7.93 7.14 6.61
C PRO A 331 -6.70 7.24 5.70
N LEU A 332 -6.94 7.20 4.40
CA LEU A 332 -5.93 7.44 3.37
C LEU A 332 -6.38 8.58 2.47
N ALA A 333 -5.65 9.69 2.49
CA ALA A 333 -6.07 10.91 1.80
C ALA A 333 -5.50 11.03 0.37
N ASP A 334 -5.01 9.96 -0.23
CA ASP A 334 -4.72 9.94 -1.67
C ASP A 334 -6.03 9.71 -2.45
N PRO A 335 -6.53 10.73 -3.19
CA PRO A 335 -7.78 10.59 -3.92
C PRO A 335 -7.71 9.56 -5.05
N SER A 336 -6.51 9.13 -5.47
CA SER A 336 -6.33 8.06 -6.46
C SER A 336 -6.85 6.70 -5.97
N ALA A 337 -7.02 6.50 -4.65
CA ALA A 337 -7.65 5.31 -4.09
C ALA A 337 -9.07 5.09 -4.64
N VAL A 338 -9.83 6.17 -4.87
CA VAL A 338 -11.18 6.06 -5.46
C VAL A 338 -11.11 5.59 -6.91
N ALA A 339 -10.18 6.13 -7.69
CA ALA A 339 -9.99 5.68 -9.06
C ALA A 339 -9.55 4.22 -9.13
N LEU A 340 -8.67 3.80 -8.22
CA LEU A 340 -8.22 2.42 -8.10
C LEU A 340 -9.38 1.48 -7.72
N TYR A 341 -10.26 1.90 -6.80
CA TYR A 341 -11.48 1.15 -6.50
C TYR A 341 -12.34 0.89 -7.76
N PHE A 342 -12.53 1.90 -8.60
CA PHE A 342 -13.36 1.76 -9.81
C PHE A 342 -12.69 0.94 -10.91
N VAL A 343 -11.34 1.01 -11.08
CA VAL A 343 -10.68 0.12 -12.04
C VAL A 343 -10.71 -1.32 -11.55
N CYS A 344 -10.55 -1.57 -10.26
CA CYS A 344 -10.70 -2.89 -9.66
C CYS A 344 -12.14 -3.41 -9.81
N ASN A 345 -13.16 -2.58 -9.57
CA ASN A 345 -14.56 -2.93 -9.78
C ASN A 345 -14.87 -3.24 -11.25
N THR A 346 -14.19 -2.58 -12.18
CA THR A 346 -14.36 -2.88 -13.62
C THR A 346 -13.71 -4.21 -13.97
N ALA A 347 -12.50 -4.47 -13.48
CA ALA A 347 -11.75 -5.69 -13.77
C ALA A 347 -12.38 -6.94 -13.14
N SER A 348 -12.88 -6.84 -11.91
CA SER A 348 -13.47 -7.97 -11.18
C SER A 348 -14.72 -8.57 -11.81
N LYS A 349 -15.35 -7.87 -12.77
CA LYS A 349 -16.46 -8.40 -13.58
C LYS A 349 -16.01 -9.44 -14.61
N TYR A 350 -14.71 -9.49 -14.88
CA TYR A 350 -14.14 -10.32 -15.94
C TYR A 350 -13.08 -11.30 -15.43
N LEU A 351 -12.31 -10.90 -14.41
CA LEU A 351 -11.12 -11.62 -13.94
C LEU A 351 -11.02 -11.61 -12.42
N LYS A 352 -10.25 -12.57 -11.88
CA LYS A 352 -9.87 -12.62 -10.46
C LYS A 352 -8.46 -12.07 -10.21
N VAL A 353 -7.61 -11.96 -11.24
CA VAL A 353 -6.20 -11.55 -11.12
C VAL A 353 -5.86 -10.51 -12.18
N VAL A 354 -5.16 -9.46 -11.77
CA VAL A 354 -4.58 -8.44 -12.66
C VAL A 354 -3.17 -8.07 -12.24
N MET A 355 -2.33 -7.68 -13.19
CA MET A 355 -1.03 -7.09 -12.93
C MET A 355 -1.10 -5.58 -12.92
N SER A 356 -0.21 -4.94 -12.16
CA SER A 356 -0.14 -3.49 -12.01
C SER A 356 1.30 -2.99 -12.01
N GLY A 357 1.48 -1.71 -12.32
CA GLY A 357 2.78 -1.05 -12.42
C GLY A 357 3.29 -0.40 -11.12
N GLU A 358 2.66 -0.66 -9.97
CA GLU A 358 3.09 -0.12 -8.67
C GLU A 358 4.52 -0.55 -8.30
N GLY A 359 5.23 0.32 -7.60
CA GLY A 359 6.60 0.11 -7.14
C GLY A 359 7.69 0.56 -8.13
N ALA A 360 7.35 0.75 -9.40
CA ALA A 360 8.34 1.16 -10.42
C ALA A 360 8.97 2.53 -10.11
N ASP A 361 8.21 3.46 -9.57
CA ASP A 361 8.70 4.81 -9.24
C ASP A 361 9.66 4.78 -8.06
N GLU A 362 9.39 3.99 -7.04
CA GLU A 362 10.20 3.85 -5.84
C GLU A 362 11.50 3.08 -6.15
N ILE A 363 11.42 2.02 -6.94
CA ILE A 363 12.56 1.16 -7.24
C ILE A 363 13.52 1.81 -8.23
N PHE A 364 13.01 2.36 -9.34
CA PHE A 364 13.85 2.92 -10.41
C PHE A 364 13.99 4.45 -10.37
N GLY A 365 13.46 5.13 -9.33
CA GLY A 365 13.59 6.56 -9.15
C GLY A 365 12.70 7.38 -10.07
N GLY A 366 11.38 7.15 -10.07
CA GLY A 366 10.43 7.71 -11.03
C GLY A 366 9.85 9.07 -10.69
N TYR A 367 9.88 9.48 -9.43
CA TYR A 367 9.24 10.72 -9.00
C TYR A 367 10.04 11.96 -9.42
N ASN A 368 9.35 12.98 -9.95
CA ASN A 368 9.99 14.22 -10.38
C ASN A 368 10.75 14.93 -9.25
N ILE A 369 10.33 14.74 -8.00
CA ILE A 369 10.99 15.34 -6.84
C ILE A 369 12.42 14.84 -6.66
N TYR A 370 12.77 13.65 -7.16
CA TYR A 370 14.12 13.12 -7.12
C TYR A 370 15.12 13.90 -7.97
N LYS A 371 14.66 14.72 -8.91
CA LYS A 371 15.51 15.68 -9.65
C LYS A 371 15.89 16.90 -8.80
N GLU A 372 15.16 17.18 -7.71
CA GLU A 372 15.42 18.37 -6.87
C GLU A 372 16.85 18.42 -6.31
N PRO A 373 17.43 17.34 -5.75
CA PRO A 373 18.82 17.36 -5.31
C PRO A 373 19.84 17.57 -6.43
N LEU A 374 19.52 17.17 -7.65
CA LEU A 374 20.40 17.30 -8.82
C LEU A 374 20.31 18.68 -9.48
N ALA A 375 19.23 19.44 -9.21
CA ALA A 375 19.04 20.78 -9.76
C ALA A 375 20.02 21.78 -9.12
N VAL A 376 20.69 22.58 -9.97
CA VAL A 376 21.62 23.66 -9.54
C VAL A 376 22.72 23.16 -8.57
N PRO A 377 23.61 22.25 -8.98
CA PRO A 377 24.67 21.72 -8.09
C PRO A 377 25.59 22.80 -7.52
N ALA A 378 25.76 23.93 -8.25
CA ALA A 378 26.56 25.07 -7.79
C ALA A 378 26.02 25.70 -6.49
N TYR A 379 24.69 25.63 -6.26
CA TYR A 379 24.10 26.16 -5.04
C TYR A 379 24.50 25.35 -3.78
N ASP A 380 24.79 24.06 -3.93
CA ASP A 380 25.21 23.22 -2.81
C ASP A 380 26.64 23.50 -2.34
N LYS A 381 27.46 24.17 -3.16
CA LYS A 381 28.78 24.66 -2.75
C LYS A 381 28.70 25.80 -1.73
N ILE A 382 27.54 26.47 -1.60
CA ILE A 382 27.31 27.48 -0.57
C ILE A 382 27.18 26.78 0.80
N PRO A 383 27.95 27.21 1.84
CA PRO A 383 27.86 26.62 3.18
C PRO A 383 26.41 26.62 3.71
N PHE A 384 26.03 25.52 4.38
CA PHE A 384 24.66 25.33 4.85
C PHE A 384 24.11 26.46 5.75
N PRO A 385 24.88 27.08 6.68
CA PRO A 385 24.39 28.22 7.46
C PRO A 385 23.93 29.40 6.59
N ILE A 386 24.66 29.67 5.48
CA ILE A 386 24.30 30.76 4.55
C ILE A 386 23.02 30.38 3.78
N ARG A 387 22.93 29.14 3.27
CA ARG A 387 21.72 28.65 2.62
C ARG A 387 20.51 28.70 3.54
N ARG A 388 20.69 28.35 4.81
CA ARG A 388 19.63 28.44 5.86
C ARG A 388 19.15 29.86 6.05
N PHE A 389 20.07 30.83 6.10
CA PHE A 389 19.72 32.25 6.20
C PHE A 389 18.95 32.72 4.97
N ILE A 390 19.44 32.40 3.75
CA ILE A 390 18.76 32.73 2.49
C ILE A 390 17.35 32.13 2.46
N GLY A 391 17.20 30.87 2.85
CA GLY A 391 15.90 30.18 2.92
C GLY A 391 14.94 30.82 3.92
N LYS A 392 15.45 31.29 5.07
CA LYS A 392 14.65 32.01 6.06
C LYS A 392 14.16 33.36 5.51
N VAL A 393 15.01 34.14 4.84
CA VAL A 393 14.62 35.38 4.19
C VAL A 393 13.59 35.12 3.08
N ALA A 394 13.86 34.12 2.23
CA ALA A 394 12.97 33.72 1.16
C ALA A 394 11.56 33.28 1.64
N SER A 395 11.44 32.75 2.86
CA SER A 395 10.14 32.34 3.40
C SER A 395 9.15 33.48 3.67
N HIS A 396 9.62 34.73 3.67
CA HIS A 396 8.79 35.93 3.81
C HIS A 396 8.35 36.51 2.45
N LEU A 397 8.84 35.96 1.35
CA LEU A 397 8.50 36.39 0.00
C LEU A 397 7.33 35.55 -0.59
N PRO A 398 6.58 36.10 -1.56
CA PRO A 398 5.53 35.35 -2.24
C PRO A 398 6.05 34.03 -2.84
N LYS A 399 5.35 32.94 -2.60
CA LYS A 399 5.74 31.58 -3.05
C LYS A 399 5.71 31.48 -4.59
N LYS A 400 6.89 31.44 -5.20
CA LYS A 400 7.12 31.16 -6.64
C LYS A 400 8.18 30.05 -6.75
N SER A 401 8.34 29.45 -7.93
CA SER A 401 9.25 28.32 -8.15
C SER A 401 10.67 28.55 -7.60
N GLY A 402 11.34 29.63 -7.96
CA GLY A 402 12.68 29.97 -7.44
C GLY A 402 12.71 30.24 -5.93
N ILE A 403 11.68 30.90 -5.41
CA ILE A 403 11.55 31.15 -3.96
C ILE A 403 11.36 29.83 -3.21
N ASN A 404 10.50 28.95 -3.70
CA ASN A 404 10.31 27.62 -3.12
C ASN A 404 11.60 26.80 -3.11
N PHE A 405 12.42 26.88 -4.16
CA PHE A 405 13.74 26.25 -4.22
C PHE A 405 14.64 26.75 -3.07
N LEU A 406 14.77 28.07 -2.90
CA LEU A 406 15.60 28.66 -1.83
C LEU A 406 15.12 28.24 -0.43
N ILE A 407 13.80 28.23 -0.20
CA ILE A 407 13.21 27.79 1.08
C ILE A 407 13.54 26.32 1.34
N ARG A 408 13.36 25.44 0.36
CA ARG A 408 13.64 24.02 0.48
C ARG A 408 15.13 23.75 0.70
N ARG A 409 16.00 24.34 -0.11
CA ARG A 409 17.48 24.16 -0.02
C ARG A 409 18.11 24.83 1.21
N GLY A 410 17.38 25.71 1.88
CA GLY A 410 17.71 26.25 3.20
C GLY A 410 17.44 25.28 4.37
N LYS A 411 16.86 24.10 4.10
CA LYS A 411 16.61 23.02 5.07
C LYS A 411 17.51 21.82 4.77
N LYS A 412 17.82 21.00 5.79
CA LYS A 412 18.41 19.67 5.58
C LYS A 412 17.46 18.79 4.76
N LEU A 413 17.97 17.73 4.16
CA LEU A 413 17.15 16.83 3.35
C LEU A 413 16.04 16.18 4.19
N GLU A 414 16.39 15.73 5.38
CA GLU A 414 15.51 15.07 6.33
C GLU A 414 14.35 15.96 6.81
N ASP A 415 14.57 17.30 6.84
CA ASP A 415 13.56 18.29 7.26
C ASP A 415 12.63 18.71 6.11
N ARG A 416 13.03 18.46 4.84
CA ARG A 416 12.28 18.92 3.66
C ARG A 416 11.67 17.81 2.82
N PHE A 417 12.07 16.56 3.06
CA PHE A 417 11.54 15.41 2.38
C PHE A 417 11.27 14.27 3.38
N ILE A 418 10.00 13.97 3.59
CA ILE A 418 9.50 12.90 4.46
C ILE A 418 8.78 11.80 3.66
N GLY A 419 8.90 11.84 2.33
CA GLY A 419 8.13 11.06 1.36
C GLY A 419 7.43 11.97 0.37
N ASN A 420 6.70 11.40 -0.58
CA ASN A 420 5.99 12.14 -1.63
C ASN A 420 4.80 12.97 -1.14
N ALA A 421 4.34 12.76 0.08
CA ALA A 421 3.33 13.58 0.72
C ALA A 421 3.94 14.38 1.89
N TYR A 422 3.78 15.69 1.89
CA TYR A 422 4.06 16.57 3.03
C TYR A 422 3.01 17.68 3.06
N MET A 423 1.88 17.42 3.74
CA MET A 423 0.70 18.28 3.68
C MET A 423 0.76 19.45 4.66
N PHE A 424 0.83 19.14 5.94
CA PHE A 424 0.93 20.12 7.01
C PHE A 424 2.30 20.03 7.69
N THR A 425 2.97 21.16 7.82
CA THR A 425 4.19 21.26 8.66
C THR A 425 3.82 21.05 10.13
N GLU A 426 4.80 20.75 10.95
CA GLU A 426 4.59 20.59 12.40
C GLU A 426 3.94 21.82 13.03
N GLU A 427 4.35 23.03 12.64
CA GLU A 427 3.76 24.29 13.13
C GLU A 427 2.29 24.44 12.69
N GLU A 428 1.98 24.10 11.44
CA GLU A 428 0.61 24.19 10.90
C GLU A 428 -0.31 23.19 11.60
N ARG A 429 0.11 21.92 11.81
CA ARG A 429 -0.73 20.92 12.47
C ARG A 429 -0.97 21.25 13.95
N LYS A 430 0.02 21.80 14.67
CA LYS A 430 -0.14 22.28 16.06
C LYS A 430 -1.16 23.43 16.18
N LYS A 431 -1.31 24.27 15.15
CA LYS A 431 -2.33 25.33 15.10
C LYS A 431 -3.70 24.77 14.71
N LEU A 432 -3.72 23.74 13.88
CA LEU A 432 -4.95 23.16 13.35
C LEU A 432 -5.63 22.23 14.36
N LEU A 433 -4.85 21.42 15.09
CA LEU A 433 -5.35 20.48 16.10
C LEU A 433 -5.68 21.17 17.42
N LYS A 434 -6.80 20.76 18.03
CA LYS A 434 -7.15 21.11 19.41
C LYS A 434 -6.56 20.15 20.43
N ILE A 435 -6.25 18.93 20.02
CA ILE A 435 -5.60 17.91 20.85
C ILE A 435 -4.09 18.16 20.92
N LYS A 436 -3.49 17.69 22.00
CA LYS A 436 -2.03 17.67 22.16
C LYS A 436 -1.61 16.23 22.40
N THR A 437 -0.68 15.76 21.60
CA THR A 437 -0.13 14.42 21.71
C THR A 437 1.39 14.47 21.83
N ASP A 438 1.98 13.33 22.14
CA ASP A 438 3.42 13.10 22.12
C ASP A 438 3.87 12.44 20.79
N ALA A 439 3.09 12.61 19.71
CA ALA A 439 3.43 12.10 18.40
C ALA A 439 4.77 12.66 17.90
N PRO A 440 5.62 11.82 17.29
CA PRO A 440 6.90 12.28 16.77
C PRO A 440 6.72 13.32 15.66
N SER A 441 7.70 14.20 15.54
CA SER A 441 7.76 15.11 14.40
C SER A 441 7.91 14.31 13.08
N PRO A 442 7.51 14.87 11.93
CA PRO A 442 7.68 14.19 10.65
C PRO A 442 9.13 13.78 10.35
N ALA A 443 10.11 14.58 10.77
CA ALA A 443 11.52 14.27 10.61
C ALA A 443 11.96 13.09 11.52
N GLU A 444 11.45 12.99 12.74
CA GLU A 444 11.72 11.87 13.64
C GLU A 444 11.14 10.56 13.11
N VAL A 445 9.96 10.59 12.48
CA VAL A 445 9.36 9.39 11.84
C VAL A 445 10.27 8.82 10.76
N VAL A 446 10.85 9.65 9.91
CA VAL A 446 11.69 9.18 8.78
C VAL A 446 13.17 9.04 9.13
N LYS A 447 13.59 9.53 10.31
CA LYS A 447 14.99 9.49 10.75
C LYS A 447 15.60 8.09 10.70
N PRO A 448 14.97 7.00 11.16
CA PRO A 448 15.55 5.66 11.08
C PRO A 448 15.91 5.22 9.65
N PHE A 449 15.13 5.67 8.66
CA PHE A 449 15.42 5.39 7.26
C PHE A 449 16.62 6.18 6.75
N TYR A 450 16.72 7.47 7.09
CA TYR A 450 17.88 8.30 6.74
C TYR A 450 19.17 7.82 7.41
N ASP A 451 19.12 7.43 8.68
CA ASP A 451 20.27 6.94 9.44
C ASP A 451 20.90 5.68 8.77
N ARG A 452 20.06 4.84 8.15
CA ARG A 452 20.52 3.62 7.49
C ARG A 452 21.28 3.87 6.19
N VAL A 453 20.93 4.93 5.47
CA VAL A 453 21.55 5.29 4.19
C VAL A 453 22.32 6.62 4.27
N LYS A 454 22.84 6.95 5.45
CA LYS A 454 23.49 8.23 5.72
C LYS A 454 24.66 8.56 4.78
N ASP A 455 25.35 7.54 4.30
CA ASP A 455 26.50 7.60 3.40
C ASP A 455 26.15 7.63 1.91
N LYS A 456 24.87 7.42 1.55
CA LYS A 456 24.41 7.42 0.17
C LYS A 456 24.11 8.84 -0.35
N ASP A 457 23.99 8.96 -1.66
CA ASP A 457 23.61 10.22 -2.31
C ASP A 457 22.17 10.67 -1.93
N PRO A 458 21.85 11.97 -2.10
CA PRO A 458 20.54 12.49 -1.68
C PRO A 458 19.34 11.83 -2.36
N VAL A 459 19.46 11.40 -3.63
CA VAL A 459 18.36 10.75 -4.36
C VAL A 459 18.12 9.35 -3.82
N THR A 460 19.19 8.58 -3.59
CA THR A 460 19.11 7.26 -2.96
C THR A 460 18.48 7.34 -1.55
N LYS A 461 18.83 8.38 -0.76
CA LYS A 461 18.17 8.63 0.53
C LYS A 461 16.68 8.85 0.38
N MET A 462 16.25 9.66 -0.59
CA MET A 462 14.82 9.92 -0.85
C MET A 462 14.10 8.65 -1.30
N GLN A 463 14.69 7.86 -2.20
CA GLN A 463 14.12 6.58 -2.63
C GLN A 463 13.96 5.61 -1.46
N PHE A 464 14.97 5.52 -0.58
CA PHE A 464 14.91 4.64 0.59
C PHE A 464 13.80 5.04 1.57
N VAL A 465 13.57 6.34 1.76
CA VAL A 465 12.43 6.84 2.54
C VAL A 465 11.12 6.45 1.89
N ASP A 466 10.97 6.66 0.58
CA ASP A 466 9.73 6.31 -0.12
C ASP A 466 9.46 4.79 -0.13
N LEU A 467 10.47 3.95 -0.30
CA LEU A 467 10.35 2.49 -0.22
C LEU A 467 9.83 2.01 1.15
N ASN A 468 10.22 2.68 2.24
CA ASN A 468 9.89 2.23 3.60
C ASN A 468 8.69 2.98 4.23
N ALA A 469 8.31 4.15 3.71
CA ALA A 469 7.23 4.96 4.24
C ALA A 469 6.08 5.15 3.23
N TRP A 470 6.31 5.85 2.13
CA TRP A 470 5.30 6.19 1.13
C TRP A 470 4.72 4.95 0.43
N MET A 471 5.59 4.06 -0.07
CA MET A 471 5.16 2.84 -0.76
C MET A 471 4.30 1.95 0.14
N VAL A 472 4.73 1.76 1.38
CA VAL A 472 4.03 0.89 2.35
C VAL A 472 2.73 1.53 2.86
N GLY A 473 2.79 2.82 3.23
CA GLY A 473 1.69 3.53 3.90
C GLY A 473 0.62 4.06 2.95
N ASP A 474 0.94 4.27 1.67
CA ASP A 474 0.01 4.78 0.67
C ASP A 474 -0.17 3.77 -0.49
N ILE A 475 0.89 3.54 -1.30
CA ILE A 475 0.77 2.84 -2.59
C ILE A 475 0.26 1.41 -2.41
N LEU A 476 0.92 0.61 -1.56
CA LEU A 476 0.56 -0.79 -1.35
C LEU A 476 -0.70 -0.95 -0.51
N LEU A 477 -0.92 -0.05 0.46
CA LEU A 477 -2.13 -0.06 1.27
C LEU A 477 -3.37 0.10 0.40
N LYS A 478 -3.43 1.13 -0.47
CA LYS A 478 -4.58 1.32 -1.36
C LYS A 478 -4.68 0.24 -2.42
N ALA A 479 -3.55 -0.29 -2.92
CA ALA A 479 -3.56 -1.34 -3.93
C ALA A 479 -4.23 -2.61 -3.39
N ASP A 480 -3.83 -3.10 -2.21
CA ASP A 480 -4.47 -4.27 -1.59
C ASP A 480 -5.92 -3.99 -1.19
N LYS A 481 -6.19 -2.88 -0.46
CA LYS A 481 -7.53 -2.59 0.07
C LYS A 481 -8.57 -2.37 -1.03
N MET A 482 -8.24 -1.62 -2.08
CA MET A 482 -9.19 -1.32 -3.16
C MET A 482 -9.43 -2.52 -4.08
N SER A 483 -8.39 -3.31 -4.33
CA SER A 483 -8.55 -4.54 -5.11
C SER A 483 -9.37 -5.58 -4.33
N MET A 484 -9.05 -5.79 -3.06
CA MET A 484 -9.77 -6.77 -2.24
C MET A 484 -11.19 -6.35 -1.89
N ALA A 485 -11.49 -5.05 -1.80
CA ALA A 485 -12.87 -4.55 -1.72
C ALA A 485 -13.75 -5.01 -2.91
N ASN A 486 -13.11 -5.44 -3.99
CA ASN A 486 -13.75 -5.96 -5.21
C ASN A 486 -13.43 -7.44 -5.49
N SER A 487 -12.90 -8.19 -4.53
CA SER A 487 -12.51 -9.60 -4.69
C SER A 487 -11.57 -9.82 -5.90
N LEU A 488 -10.61 -8.92 -6.08
CA LEU A 488 -9.65 -8.93 -7.18
C LEU A 488 -8.22 -9.00 -6.61
N GLU A 489 -7.39 -9.91 -7.12
CA GLU A 489 -5.98 -9.96 -6.79
C GLU A 489 -5.18 -9.03 -7.69
N VAL A 490 -4.44 -8.09 -7.10
CA VAL A 490 -3.44 -7.28 -7.81
C VAL A 490 -2.05 -7.83 -7.55
N ARG A 491 -1.32 -8.11 -8.62
CA ARG A 491 0.08 -8.52 -8.63
C ARG A 491 0.95 -7.38 -9.14
N VAL A 492 2.14 -7.25 -8.58
CA VAL A 492 3.01 -6.09 -8.76
C VAL A 492 4.43 -6.49 -9.21
N PRO A 493 4.64 -6.83 -10.51
CA PRO A 493 5.89 -7.40 -11.00
C PRO A 493 7.14 -6.56 -10.70
N PHE A 494 7.01 -5.23 -10.57
CA PHE A 494 8.14 -4.38 -10.16
C PHE A 494 8.60 -4.64 -8.71
N LEU A 495 7.71 -5.12 -7.84
CA LEU A 495 8.03 -5.44 -6.45
C LEU A 495 8.42 -6.91 -6.27
N ASP A 496 9.21 -7.41 -7.18
CA ASP A 496 9.91 -8.67 -7.05
C ASP A 496 11.27 -8.46 -6.38
N LYS A 497 11.65 -9.38 -5.50
CA LYS A 497 12.96 -9.34 -4.82
C LYS A 497 14.12 -9.26 -5.81
N LYS A 498 14.07 -10.01 -6.92
CA LYS A 498 15.09 -9.98 -7.98
C LYS A 498 15.18 -8.61 -8.69
N ILE A 499 14.04 -7.95 -8.89
CA ILE A 499 14.01 -6.58 -9.46
C ILE A 499 14.67 -5.60 -8.49
N MET A 500 14.41 -5.72 -7.19
CA MET A 500 15.05 -4.86 -6.19
C MET A 500 16.56 -5.10 -6.13
N GLU A 501 17.00 -6.36 -6.08
CA GLU A 501 18.41 -6.75 -6.10
C GLU A 501 19.16 -6.22 -7.34
N LEU A 502 18.49 -6.15 -8.49
CA LEU A 502 19.03 -5.49 -9.69
C LEU A 502 19.10 -3.97 -9.50
N ALA A 503 18.01 -3.35 -9.05
CA ALA A 503 17.88 -1.90 -8.96
C ALA A 503 18.86 -1.27 -7.95
N GLU A 504 19.19 -1.98 -6.87
CA GLU A 504 20.20 -1.59 -5.88
C GLU A 504 21.60 -1.36 -6.46
N ARG A 505 21.91 -2.07 -7.56
CA ARG A 505 23.21 -2.05 -8.24
C ARG A 505 23.27 -0.97 -9.33
N ILE A 506 22.14 -0.44 -9.79
CA ILE A 506 22.09 0.55 -10.88
C ILE A 506 22.64 1.89 -10.41
N PRO A 507 23.67 2.48 -11.11
CA PRO A 507 24.19 3.81 -10.80
C PRO A 507 23.13 4.90 -10.85
N LEU A 508 23.28 5.93 -9.99
CA LEU A 508 22.34 7.06 -9.95
C LEU A 508 22.10 7.70 -11.32
N LYS A 509 23.15 7.90 -12.12
CA LYS A 509 23.07 8.49 -13.48
C LYS A 509 22.14 7.73 -14.43
N TYR A 510 21.91 6.44 -14.19
CA TYR A 510 21.01 5.59 -14.97
C TYR A 510 19.64 5.40 -14.32
N ARG A 511 19.47 5.80 -13.06
CA ARG A 511 18.15 5.91 -12.40
C ARG A 511 17.51 7.28 -12.65
N VAL A 512 18.21 8.36 -12.30
CA VAL A 512 17.73 9.75 -12.42
C VAL A 512 18.84 10.62 -12.96
N ASN A 513 18.55 11.36 -14.03
CA ASN A 513 19.46 12.32 -14.63
C ASN A 513 18.71 13.56 -15.16
N ASP A 514 19.44 14.46 -15.87
CA ASP A 514 18.86 15.68 -16.40
C ASP A 514 17.77 15.42 -17.47
N GLU A 515 17.92 14.33 -18.24
CA GLU A 515 16.96 13.98 -19.28
C GLU A 515 15.67 13.44 -18.66
N ASN A 516 15.77 12.42 -17.79
CA ASN A 516 14.60 11.72 -17.31
C ASN A 516 14.77 11.09 -15.92
N THR A 517 13.63 10.67 -15.35
CA THR A 517 13.52 9.75 -14.22
C THR A 517 13.34 8.33 -14.77
N LYS A 518 13.70 7.29 -14.02
CA LYS A 518 13.69 5.88 -14.45
C LYS A 518 14.48 5.66 -15.76
N PHE A 519 15.61 6.32 -15.92
CA PHE A 519 16.25 6.48 -17.24
C PHE A 519 16.55 5.12 -17.91
N ALA A 520 17.26 4.20 -17.26
CA ALA A 520 17.56 2.89 -17.83
C ALA A 520 16.29 2.03 -18.05
N MET A 521 15.34 2.07 -17.11
CA MET A 521 14.06 1.35 -17.23
C MET A 521 13.24 1.84 -18.42
N ARG A 522 13.22 3.16 -18.70
CA ARG A 522 12.56 3.71 -19.88
C ARG A 522 13.23 3.26 -21.18
N LYS A 523 14.56 3.12 -21.18
CA LYS A 523 15.30 2.58 -22.34
C LYS A 523 14.94 1.11 -22.58
N ALA A 524 14.80 0.30 -21.52
CA ALA A 524 14.30 -1.06 -21.64
C ALA A 524 12.85 -1.09 -22.17
N ALA A 525 11.98 -0.23 -21.64
CA ALA A 525 10.60 -0.13 -22.08
C ALA A 525 10.45 0.27 -23.57
N LEU A 526 11.35 1.10 -24.11
CA LEU A 526 11.38 1.46 -25.54
C LEU A 526 11.55 0.27 -26.47
N ARG A 527 12.08 -0.86 -26.00
CA ARG A 527 12.21 -2.09 -26.79
C ARG A 527 10.87 -2.85 -26.92
N ARG A 528 9.89 -2.55 -26.07
CA ARG A 528 8.59 -3.24 -25.99
C ARG A 528 7.40 -2.38 -26.37
N MET A 529 7.53 -1.05 -26.30
CA MET A 529 6.44 -0.13 -26.61
C MET A 529 6.93 1.12 -27.34
N PRO A 530 6.03 1.85 -28.06
CA PRO A 530 6.39 3.09 -28.75
C PRO A 530 6.88 4.17 -27.80
N GLU A 531 7.75 5.07 -28.30
CA GLU A 531 8.34 6.19 -27.54
C GLU A 531 7.29 7.11 -26.88
N LYS A 532 6.11 7.26 -27.48
CA LYS A 532 5.00 8.05 -26.95
C LYS A 532 4.64 7.66 -25.51
N TRP A 533 4.71 6.36 -25.16
CA TRP A 533 4.45 5.84 -23.79
C TRP A 533 5.73 5.73 -22.96
N ALA A 534 6.79 5.16 -23.50
CA ALA A 534 8.07 4.99 -22.80
C ALA A 534 8.68 6.34 -22.39
N GLY A 535 8.58 7.38 -23.25
CA GLY A 535 9.07 8.72 -23.01
C GLY A 535 8.13 9.62 -22.19
N LYS A 536 6.88 9.21 -21.93
CA LYS A 536 5.88 10.06 -21.29
C LYS A 536 6.31 10.49 -19.89
N LYS A 537 6.24 11.79 -19.62
CA LYS A 537 6.55 12.34 -18.30
C LYS A 537 5.55 11.85 -17.24
N LYS A 538 6.05 11.56 -16.04
CA LYS A 538 5.21 11.19 -14.91
C LYS A 538 4.25 12.33 -14.54
N LEU A 539 2.95 12.07 -14.63
CA LEU A 539 1.88 12.99 -14.24
C LEU A 539 1.18 12.59 -12.93
N GLY A 540 1.41 11.36 -12.45
CA GLY A 540 0.57 10.73 -11.42
C GLY A 540 -0.82 10.39 -11.99
N PHE A 541 -1.74 9.92 -11.12
CA PHE A 541 -3.14 9.71 -11.49
C PHE A 541 -3.94 10.97 -11.12
N PRO A 542 -4.27 11.85 -12.06
CA PRO A 542 -4.90 13.12 -11.75
C PRO A 542 -6.38 12.93 -11.40
N VAL A 543 -6.75 13.29 -10.17
CA VAL A 543 -8.14 13.30 -9.70
C VAL A 543 -8.63 14.73 -9.61
N PRO A 544 -9.82 15.08 -10.15
CA PRO A 544 -10.27 16.48 -10.25
C PRO A 544 -10.83 17.09 -8.95
N THR A 545 -10.47 16.58 -7.77
CA THR A 545 -10.87 17.12 -6.46
C THR A 545 -10.60 18.64 -6.34
N ARG A 546 -9.48 19.10 -6.92
CA ARG A 546 -9.12 20.52 -6.98
C ARG A 546 -10.17 21.36 -7.71
N VAL A 547 -10.86 20.80 -8.71
CA VAL A 547 -11.90 21.47 -9.49
C VAL A 547 -13.22 21.39 -8.73
N TRP A 548 -13.62 20.19 -8.33
CA TRP A 548 -14.90 19.94 -7.65
C TRP A 548 -15.07 20.72 -6.34
N LEU A 549 -14.02 20.87 -5.54
CA LEU A 549 -14.05 21.66 -4.29
C LEU A 549 -14.34 23.15 -4.50
N LYS A 550 -14.37 23.65 -5.75
CA LYS A 550 -14.81 25.01 -6.08
C LYS A 550 -16.29 25.08 -6.42
N GLU A 551 -16.92 23.96 -6.73
CA GLU A 551 -18.35 23.87 -7.04
C GLU A 551 -19.18 23.94 -5.74
N ASP A 552 -20.29 24.67 -5.72
CA ASP A 552 -21.11 24.88 -4.51
C ASP A 552 -21.57 23.57 -3.88
N LYS A 553 -21.95 22.58 -4.69
CA LYS A 553 -22.38 21.25 -4.24
C LYS A 553 -21.34 20.60 -3.33
N TYR A 554 -20.12 20.44 -3.80
CA TYR A 554 -19.06 19.72 -3.07
C TYR A 554 -18.40 20.58 -1.99
N TYR A 555 -18.31 21.89 -2.21
CA TYR A 555 -17.93 22.83 -1.17
C TYR A 555 -18.84 22.71 0.06
N ASN A 556 -20.18 22.68 -0.13
CA ASN A 556 -21.13 22.60 0.97
C ASN A 556 -21.04 21.26 1.72
N ILE A 557 -20.86 20.14 1.02
CA ILE A 557 -20.62 18.82 1.62
C ILE A 557 -19.40 18.86 2.56
N VAL A 558 -18.29 19.42 2.08
CA VAL A 558 -17.07 19.52 2.89
C VAL A 558 -17.23 20.50 4.04
N LYS A 559 -17.90 21.64 3.82
CA LYS A 559 -18.13 22.65 4.86
C LYS A 559 -18.97 22.11 6.00
N GLU A 560 -20.03 21.35 5.70
CA GLU A 560 -20.85 20.68 6.69
C GLU A 560 -20.00 19.77 7.60
N LYS A 561 -19.13 18.93 7.01
CA LYS A 561 -18.21 18.09 7.79
C LYS A 561 -17.22 18.91 8.61
N PHE A 562 -16.72 20.03 8.09
CA PHE A 562 -15.75 20.89 8.78
C PHE A 562 -16.36 21.67 9.95
N THR A 563 -17.68 21.83 10.00
CA THR A 563 -18.39 22.49 11.09
C THR A 563 -19.13 21.51 12.02
N GLY A 564 -19.09 20.20 11.70
CA GLY A 564 -19.72 19.14 12.50
C GLY A 564 -19.00 18.86 13.83
N GLU A 565 -19.64 18.07 14.70
CA GLU A 565 -19.17 17.77 16.06
C GLU A 565 -17.77 17.15 16.11
N VAL A 566 -17.48 16.20 15.23
CA VAL A 566 -16.16 15.54 15.16
C VAL A 566 -15.08 16.55 14.80
N ALA A 567 -15.34 17.43 13.84
CA ALA A 567 -14.40 18.49 13.49
C ALA A 567 -14.18 19.46 14.65
N GLN A 568 -15.26 19.85 15.36
CA GLN A 568 -15.18 20.72 16.54
C GLN A 568 -14.38 20.11 17.69
N LYS A 569 -14.42 18.78 17.83
CA LYS A 569 -13.67 18.04 18.85
C LYS A 569 -12.18 18.07 18.59
N TYR A 570 -11.74 17.83 17.37
CA TYR A 570 -10.33 17.61 17.04
C TYR A 570 -9.63 18.79 16.40
N PHE A 571 -10.35 19.72 15.75
CA PHE A 571 -9.77 20.77 14.92
C PHE A 571 -10.24 22.18 15.26
N ASN A 572 -9.43 23.16 14.91
CA ASN A 572 -9.84 24.55 14.80
C ASN A 572 -10.70 24.73 13.54
N THR A 573 -12.02 24.73 13.70
CA THR A 573 -12.99 24.76 12.59
C THR A 573 -12.91 26.05 11.78
N ASP A 574 -12.58 27.20 12.39
CA ASP A 574 -12.42 28.46 11.66
C ASP A 574 -11.25 28.36 10.66
N MET A 575 -10.15 27.70 11.07
CA MET A 575 -9.02 27.45 10.17
C MET A 575 -9.40 26.49 9.05
N LEU A 576 -10.19 25.45 9.32
CA LEU A 576 -10.66 24.51 8.29
C LEU A 576 -11.53 25.20 7.26
N VAL A 577 -12.54 25.96 7.71
CA VAL A 577 -13.44 26.72 6.83
C VAL A 577 -12.62 27.73 6.02
N LYS A 578 -11.66 28.43 6.64
CA LYS A 578 -10.79 29.35 5.93
C LYS A 578 -9.95 28.68 4.83
N LEU A 579 -9.40 27.49 5.07
CA LEU A 579 -8.67 26.73 4.04
C LEU A 579 -9.55 26.39 2.83
N LEU A 580 -10.80 26.00 3.11
CA LEU A 580 -11.81 25.68 2.09
C LEU A 580 -12.23 26.92 1.32
N ASP A 581 -12.54 28.04 2.00
CA ASP A 581 -12.92 29.31 1.41
C ASP A 581 -11.81 29.89 0.52
N ASP A 582 -10.56 29.86 0.98
CA ASP A 582 -9.42 30.35 0.24
C ASP A 582 -9.19 29.51 -1.03
N HIS A 583 -9.49 28.21 -0.99
CA HIS A 583 -9.43 27.33 -2.17
C HIS A 583 -10.57 27.65 -3.16
N LYS A 584 -11.82 27.72 -2.67
CA LYS A 584 -13.00 28.05 -3.50
C LYS A 584 -12.83 29.36 -4.24
N ASN A 585 -12.38 30.39 -3.52
CA ASN A 585 -12.19 31.75 -4.06
C ASN A 585 -10.91 31.93 -4.86
N GLY A 586 -10.11 30.87 -5.07
CA GLY A 586 -8.88 30.92 -5.87
C GLY A 586 -7.72 31.69 -5.22
N LYS A 587 -7.79 32.03 -3.93
CA LYS A 587 -6.72 32.72 -3.19
C LYS A 587 -5.51 31.80 -2.96
N ALA A 588 -5.74 30.52 -2.74
CA ALA A 588 -4.72 29.49 -2.56
C ALA A 588 -5.20 28.12 -3.01
N ASP A 589 -4.29 27.27 -3.52
CA ASP A 589 -4.61 25.88 -3.76
C ASP A 589 -4.43 25.08 -2.46
N ASN A 590 -5.53 24.87 -1.74
CA ASN A 590 -5.60 24.09 -0.52
C ASN A 590 -6.26 22.70 -0.76
N SER A 591 -6.51 22.30 -2.00
CA SER A 591 -7.28 21.10 -2.32
C SER A 591 -6.82 19.85 -1.56
N ARG A 592 -5.49 19.56 -1.57
CA ARG A 592 -4.94 18.40 -0.87
C ARG A 592 -5.07 18.49 0.67
N ARG A 593 -4.93 19.70 1.23
CA ARG A 593 -5.07 19.93 2.68
C ARG A 593 -6.52 19.75 3.12
N VAL A 594 -7.45 20.35 2.38
CA VAL A 594 -8.90 20.18 2.59
C VAL A 594 -9.26 18.71 2.50
N TRP A 595 -8.79 18.04 1.45
CA TRP A 595 -9.04 16.61 1.23
C TRP A 595 -8.50 15.74 2.36
N THR A 596 -7.29 16.02 2.87
CA THR A 596 -6.71 15.28 3.99
C THR A 596 -7.62 15.31 5.22
N VAL A 597 -8.10 16.49 5.62
CA VAL A 597 -8.99 16.58 6.80
C VAL A 597 -10.36 15.98 6.52
N TYR A 598 -10.93 16.23 5.34
CA TYR A 598 -12.22 15.66 4.94
C TYR A 598 -12.20 14.13 4.95
N THR A 599 -11.15 13.51 4.45
CA THR A 599 -10.97 12.05 4.45
C THR A 599 -11.01 11.48 5.87
N PHE A 600 -10.29 12.09 6.81
CA PHE A 600 -10.33 11.68 8.21
C PHE A 600 -11.75 11.76 8.79
N LEU A 601 -12.47 12.83 8.55
CA LEU A 601 -13.83 13.02 9.08
C LEU A 601 -14.81 11.99 8.49
N VAL A 602 -14.70 11.68 7.19
CA VAL A 602 -15.53 10.64 6.55
C VAL A 602 -15.17 9.26 7.09
N TRP A 603 -13.87 8.94 7.23
CA TRP A 603 -13.40 7.68 7.81
C TRP A 603 -13.88 7.51 9.26
N TYR A 604 -13.82 8.58 10.06
CA TYR A 604 -14.27 8.55 11.46
C TYR A 604 -15.74 8.12 11.56
N ASP A 605 -16.60 8.63 10.68
CA ASP A 605 -18.01 8.23 10.65
C ASP A 605 -18.19 6.73 10.35
N GLN A 606 -17.33 6.15 9.48
CA GLN A 606 -17.48 4.73 9.12
C GLN A 606 -17.17 3.79 10.30
N PHE A 607 -16.31 4.20 11.22
CA PHE A 607 -15.84 3.33 12.30
C PHE A 607 -16.33 3.73 13.70
N PHE A 608 -16.73 4.98 13.90
CA PHE A 608 -17.14 5.49 15.21
C PHE A 608 -18.63 5.89 15.28
N ASN A 609 -19.37 5.74 14.19
CA ASN A 609 -20.83 5.79 14.17
C ASN A 609 -21.36 4.35 14.10
N ASP A 610 -22.07 3.91 15.15
CA ASP A 610 -22.55 2.53 15.26
C ASP A 610 -23.58 2.17 14.19
N ASP A 611 -24.47 3.08 13.82
CA ASP A 611 -25.48 2.82 12.78
C ASP A 611 -24.84 2.55 11.42
N ILE A 612 -23.81 3.32 11.06
CA ILE A 612 -23.08 3.14 9.81
C ILE A 612 -22.28 1.83 9.84
N LEU A 613 -21.54 1.58 10.93
CA LEU A 613 -20.69 0.39 11.04
C LEU A 613 -21.51 -0.91 11.06
N ASN A 614 -22.65 -0.92 11.76
CA ASN A 614 -23.55 -2.06 11.82
C ASN A 614 -24.26 -2.30 10.48
N GLY A 615 -24.60 -1.23 9.73
CA GLY A 615 -25.15 -1.35 8.38
C GLY A 615 -24.30 -2.15 7.42
N TYR A 616 -22.96 -2.16 7.59
CA TYR A 616 -22.09 -3.03 6.80
C TYR A 616 -22.21 -4.53 7.16
N ALA A 617 -22.54 -4.87 8.42
CA ALA A 617 -22.79 -6.26 8.84
C ALA A 617 -24.11 -6.79 8.27
N GLU A 618 -25.20 -6.02 8.34
CA GLU A 618 -26.52 -6.41 7.82
C GLU A 618 -26.53 -6.66 6.32
N HIS A 619 -25.73 -5.89 5.54
CA HIS A 619 -25.58 -6.12 4.10
C HIS A 619 -24.80 -7.40 3.76
N ILE A 620 -24.04 -7.95 4.68
CA ILE A 620 -23.36 -9.24 4.52
C ILE A 620 -24.40 -10.36 4.59
N ASP A 621 -25.32 -10.30 5.55
CA ASP A 621 -26.36 -11.32 5.76
C ASP A 621 -27.40 -11.31 4.63
N ALA A 622 -27.80 -10.14 4.12
CA ALA A 622 -28.77 -10.00 3.03
C ALA A 622 -28.31 -10.58 1.67
N LYS A 623 -27.00 -10.80 1.47
CA LYS A 623 -26.44 -11.44 0.26
C LYS A 623 -26.31 -12.95 0.40
N THR A 624 -26.55 -13.51 1.58
CA THR A 624 -26.49 -14.95 1.89
C THR A 624 -27.85 -15.61 2.00
N ALA A 625 -28.93 -14.84 2.09
CA ALA A 625 -30.32 -15.27 2.03
C ALA A 625 -30.85 -15.14 0.57
#